data_d59a19c998fb7a58825942cba9e214e9
#
_entry.id   d59a19c998fb7a58825942cba9e214e9
#
_cell.length_a   1.000
_cell.length_b   1.000
_cell.length_c   1.000
_cell.angle_alpha   90.00
_cell.angle_beta   90.00
_cell.angle_gamma   90.00
#
_symmetry.space_group_name_H-M   'P 1'
#
loop_
_entity.id
_entity.type
_entity.pdbx_description
1 polymer ?
#
loop_
_entity_poly.entity_id
_entity_poly.type
_entity_poly.pdbx_seq_one_letter_code
_entity_poly.pdbx_strand_id
1 'polypeptide(L)'
;MNDKRLRRRSQYRVATVGLALLGLLAGSGFAAENKLSQKSGKVLMPIGDATEAMDTLYPFFRLAEEGYEVVVAGPETRLYHMVLHEVPPNSDVPWDITREMPGYHIKAVVAFRDVKPEEYVGLFLSGGRAPEYLRYDKDLMRITKHFVKENKPIAVVCHGIEIIAAAGGLQGGRRATTVGKCELDIAQTGGVYVNEPWVVDGNLVSAGTWHNYDTPFFKTFVHKMRESAVR
;
A
#
# COMPACT_ATOMS: atom_id res chain seq x y z
N MET A 1 -24.69 81.84 7.96
CA MET A 1 -25.45 82.03 6.74
C MET A 1 -25.84 80.67 6.22
N ASN A 2 -27.04 80.26 6.52
CA ASN A 2 -28.18 80.03 5.63
C ASN A 2 -27.76 79.27 4.38
N ASP A 3 -28.25 78.05 4.08
CA ASP A 3 -29.66 77.92 3.71
C ASP A 3 -30.12 76.45 3.77
N LYS A 4 -31.40 76.36 3.95
CA LYS A 4 -32.32 75.22 4.12
C LYS A 4 -32.70 74.57 2.78
N ARG A 5 -33.27 73.38 2.96
CA ARG A 5 -34.29 72.66 2.08
C ARG A 5 -33.72 71.65 1.13
N LEU A 6 -34.26 70.43 0.94
CA LEU A 6 -35.68 70.02 0.98
C LEU A 6 -35.73 68.49 1.11
N ARG A 7 -36.65 68.02 1.90
CA ARG A 7 -37.10 66.64 1.96
C ARG A 7 -37.80 66.25 0.65
N ARG A 8 -37.42 65.08 0.10
CA ARG A 8 -38.38 64.31 -0.69
C ARG A 8 -38.38 62.87 -0.21
N ARG A 9 -39.47 62.46 0.39
CA ARG A 9 -39.88 61.07 0.62
C ARG A 9 -40.24 60.47 -0.73
N SER A 10 -39.60 59.37 -1.08
CA SER A 10 -40.11 58.47 -2.12
C SER A 10 -40.43 57.16 -1.45
N GLN A 11 -41.71 56.86 -1.42
CA GLN A 11 -42.26 55.58 -0.99
C GLN A 11 -41.99 54.56 -2.11
N TYR A 12 -41.20 53.55 -1.84
CA TYR A 12 -41.20 52.37 -2.70
C TYR A 12 -42.01 51.28 -2.01
N ARG A 13 -43.09 50.93 -2.69
CA ARG A 13 -43.95 49.78 -2.36
C ARG A 13 -43.12 48.50 -2.51
N VAL A 14 -43.01 47.76 -1.43
CA VAL A 14 -42.49 46.41 -1.41
C VAL A 14 -43.58 45.52 -2.04
N ALA A 15 -43.32 45.01 -3.24
CA ALA A 15 -44.12 43.97 -3.83
C ALA A 15 -43.60 42.61 -3.32
N THR A 16 -44.43 41.97 -2.54
CA THR A 16 -44.23 40.60 -2.08
C THR A 16 -44.48 39.68 -3.24
N VAL A 17 -43.44 39.06 -3.79
CA VAL A 17 -43.58 37.94 -4.77
C VAL A 17 -42.72 36.79 -4.27
N GLY A 18 -43.43 35.76 -3.84
CA GLY A 18 -43.09 34.34 -4.08
C GLY A 18 -41.87 33.77 -3.43
N LEU A 19 -42.05 33.36 -2.17
CA LEU A 19 -41.30 32.22 -1.60
C LEU A 19 -41.87 30.93 -2.16
N ALA A 20 -41.27 30.38 -3.20
CA ALA A 20 -41.47 28.98 -3.62
C ALA A 20 -40.44 28.62 -4.68
N LEU A 21 -39.22 28.19 -4.27
CA LEU A 21 -38.29 27.29 -5.01
C LEU A 21 -36.95 27.20 -4.25
N LEU A 22 -36.98 26.61 -3.06
CA LEU A 22 -35.76 26.19 -2.34
C LEU A 22 -36.08 24.90 -1.58
N GLY A 23 -36.33 23.84 -2.34
CA GLY A 23 -36.70 22.56 -1.73
C GLY A 23 -36.31 21.31 -2.53
N LEU A 24 -35.31 21.40 -3.45
CA LEU A 24 -34.97 20.20 -4.28
C LEU A 24 -33.48 20.06 -4.62
N LEU A 25 -32.56 20.58 -3.82
CA LEU A 25 -31.11 20.35 -4.03
C LEU A 25 -30.36 19.81 -2.81
N ALA A 26 -31.07 19.39 -1.75
CA ALA A 26 -30.42 18.86 -0.56
C ALA A 26 -30.34 17.31 -0.51
N GLY A 27 -30.81 16.62 -1.56
CA GLY A 27 -30.90 15.14 -1.56
C GLY A 27 -29.71 14.41 -2.18
N SER A 28 -28.85 15.05 -2.96
CA SER A 28 -27.79 14.35 -3.72
C SER A 28 -26.40 14.43 -3.11
N GLY A 29 -26.16 15.30 -2.14
CA GLY A 29 -24.86 15.44 -1.47
C GLY A 29 -24.59 14.35 -0.40
N PHE A 30 -25.63 13.95 0.33
CA PHE A 30 -25.49 12.98 1.45
C PHE A 30 -25.36 11.52 1.00
N ALA A 31 -25.77 11.17 -0.21
CA ALA A 31 -25.63 9.80 -0.72
C ALA A 31 -24.22 9.49 -1.27
N ALA A 32 -23.43 10.50 -1.61
CA ALA A 32 -22.06 10.32 -2.09
C ALA A 32 -21.05 10.13 -0.93
N GLU A 33 -21.26 10.79 0.21
CA GLU A 33 -20.38 10.62 1.39
C GLU A 33 -20.51 9.25 2.07
N ASN A 34 -21.68 8.62 1.98
CA ASN A 34 -21.91 7.30 2.60
C ASN A 34 -21.30 6.12 1.78
N LYS A 35 -20.86 6.35 0.55
CA LYS A 35 -20.14 5.34 -0.25
C LYS A 35 -18.65 5.26 0.06
N LEU A 36 -18.08 6.26 0.72
CA LEU A 36 -16.66 6.29 1.12
C LEU A 36 -16.37 5.54 2.43
N SER A 37 -17.37 5.06 3.16
CA SER A 37 -17.17 4.44 4.47
C SER A 37 -17.11 2.91 4.46
N GLN A 38 -17.35 2.25 3.33
CA GLN A 38 -17.25 0.79 3.27
C GLN A 38 -15.80 0.40 2.92
N LYS A 39 -15.03 -0.03 3.94
CA LYS A 39 -13.66 -0.52 3.75
C LYS A 39 -13.67 -1.69 2.74
N SER A 40 -12.80 -1.62 1.74
CA SER A 40 -12.66 -2.62 0.68
C SER A 40 -12.05 -3.94 1.15
N GLY A 41 -11.72 -4.06 2.44
CA GLY A 41 -11.09 -5.23 3.07
C GLY A 41 -9.80 -4.85 3.80
N LYS A 42 -9.15 -5.87 4.39
CA LYS A 42 -7.88 -5.69 5.12
C LYS A 42 -6.70 -6.15 4.26
N VAL A 43 -5.64 -5.36 4.20
CA VAL A 43 -4.35 -5.75 3.61
C VAL A 43 -3.34 -5.95 4.73
N LEU A 44 -2.69 -7.11 4.77
CA LEU A 44 -1.65 -7.39 5.74
C LEU A 44 -0.31 -6.86 5.25
N MET A 45 0.40 -6.15 6.12
CA MET A 45 1.73 -5.60 5.87
C MET A 45 2.69 -6.06 6.97
N PRO A 46 3.40 -7.19 6.78
CA PRO A 46 4.45 -7.65 7.69
C PRO A 46 5.65 -6.71 7.69
N ILE A 47 6.14 -6.40 8.88
CA ILE A 47 7.33 -5.58 9.09
C ILE A 47 8.22 -6.17 10.20
N GLY A 48 9.46 -5.68 10.23
CA GLY A 48 10.42 -5.87 11.32
C GLY A 48 11.32 -4.66 11.46
N ASP A 49 12.27 -4.66 12.37
CA ASP A 49 13.32 -3.64 12.39
C ASP A 49 14.13 -3.72 11.09
N ALA A 50 14.57 -2.58 10.59
CA ALA A 50 15.25 -2.42 9.32
C ALA A 50 14.37 -2.74 8.08
N THR A 51 13.03 -2.70 8.20
CA THR A 51 12.16 -2.60 7.02
C THR A 51 12.39 -1.25 6.31
N GLU A 52 12.44 -1.25 4.98
CA GLU A 52 12.71 -0.03 4.22
C GLU A 52 11.50 0.91 4.26
N ALA A 53 11.76 2.20 4.52
CA ALA A 53 10.73 3.21 4.79
C ALA A 53 9.84 3.52 3.58
N MET A 54 10.40 3.73 2.40
CA MET A 54 9.61 4.04 1.20
C MET A 54 8.85 2.82 0.68
N ASP A 55 9.47 1.62 0.79
CA ASP A 55 8.80 0.36 0.47
C ASP A 55 7.59 0.08 1.40
N THR A 56 7.50 0.78 2.53
CA THR A 56 6.46 0.56 3.55
C THR A 56 5.46 1.70 3.61
N LEU A 57 5.92 2.95 3.74
CA LEU A 57 5.03 4.09 4.01
C LEU A 57 4.20 4.48 2.78
N TYR A 58 4.80 4.46 1.59
CA TYR A 58 4.02 4.74 0.39
C TYR A 58 2.88 3.73 0.19
N PRO A 59 3.13 2.39 0.21
CA PRO A 59 2.05 1.40 0.17
C PRO A 59 1.02 1.57 1.28
N PHE A 60 1.46 1.87 2.50
CA PHE A 60 0.56 2.07 3.62
C PHE A 60 -0.48 3.17 3.34
N PHE A 61 -0.03 4.34 2.89
CA PHE A 61 -0.92 5.45 2.57
C PHE A 61 -1.70 5.19 1.27
N ARG A 62 -1.03 4.67 0.24
CA ARG A 62 -1.65 4.44 -1.06
C ARG A 62 -2.80 3.42 -0.99
N LEU A 63 -2.64 2.34 -0.23
CA LEU A 63 -3.70 1.35 -0.05
C LEU A 63 -4.85 1.88 0.82
N ALA A 64 -4.54 2.74 1.81
CA ALA A 64 -5.56 3.43 2.60
C ALA A 64 -6.40 4.38 1.75
N GLU A 65 -5.79 5.11 0.81
CA GLU A 65 -6.49 5.97 -0.18
C GLU A 65 -7.40 5.15 -1.11
N GLU A 66 -7.04 3.91 -1.43
CA GLU A 66 -7.87 2.97 -2.20
C GLU A 66 -9.01 2.34 -1.38
N GLY A 67 -9.13 2.73 -0.09
CA GLY A 67 -10.21 2.29 0.80
C GLY A 67 -9.92 0.99 1.56
N TYR A 68 -8.68 0.50 1.56
CA TYR A 68 -8.31 -0.69 2.35
C TYR A 68 -7.90 -0.32 3.77
N GLU A 69 -8.15 -1.24 4.71
CA GLU A 69 -7.53 -1.18 6.03
C GLU A 69 -6.15 -1.86 5.96
N VAL A 70 -5.08 -1.07 6.08
CA VAL A 70 -3.72 -1.62 6.13
C VAL A 70 -3.39 -2.01 7.56
N VAL A 71 -3.22 -3.31 7.79
CA VAL A 71 -2.88 -3.87 9.10
C VAL A 71 -1.39 -4.19 9.14
N VAL A 72 -0.66 -3.40 9.90
CA VAL A 72 0.78 -3.60 10.10
C VAL A 72 0.97 -4.69 11.15
N ALA A 73 1.67 -5.76 10.77
CA ALA A 73 1.99 -6.89 11.63
C ALA A 73 3.49 -7.04 11.83
N GLY A 74 3.91 -7.54 12.99
CA GLY A 74 5.32 -7.80 13.29
C GLY A 74 5.50 -9.06 14.12
N PRO A 75 6.74 -9.50 14.42
CA PRO A 75 6.99 -10.55 15.38
C PRO A 75 6.27 -10.31 16.72
N GLU A 76 6.26 -9.05 17.15
CA GLU A 76 5.57 -8.57 18.36
C GLU A 76 4.80 -7.27 18.08
N THR A 77 3.79 -6.97 18.90
CA THR A 77 3.06 -5.70 18.87
C THR A 77 3.89 -4.59 19.52
N ARG A 78 4.71 -3.91 18.74
CA ARG A 78 5.57 -2.81 19.21
C ARG A 78 5.86 -1.80 18.09
N LEU A 79 6.59 -0.77 18.46
CA LEU A 79 7.20 0.15 17.50
C LEU A 79 8.42 -0.49 16.87
N TYR A 80 8.54 -0.43 15.54
CA TYR A 80 9.67 -0.92 14.78
C TYR A 80 10.41 0.24 14.13
N HIS A 81 11.75 0.11 14.06
CA HIS A 81 12.63 1.09 13.44
C HIS A 81 12.84 0.71 11.98
N MET A 82 12.41 1.60 11.09
CA MET A 82 12.65 1.45 9.66
C MET A 82 14.02 2.03 9.28
N VAL A 83 14.47 1.70 8.09
CA VAL A 83 15.70 2.23 7.49
C VAL A 83 15.38 2.95 6.19
N LEU A 84 16.28 3.84 5.80
CA LEU A 84 16.31 4.46 4.49
C LEU A 84 17.45 3.82 3.71
N HIS A 85 17.13 3.26 2.56
CA HIS A 85 18.13 2.75 1.63
C HIS A 85 18.35 3.77 0.51
N GLU A 86 19.53 4.34 0.47
CA GLU A 86 19.96 5.26 -0.58
C GLU A 86 20.96 4.57 -1.51
N VAL A 87 20.65 4.59 -2.79
CA VAL A 87 21.60 4.23 -3.83
C VAL A 87 22.30 5.53 -4.25
N PRO A 88 23.63 5.67 -4.06
CA PRO A 88 24.33 6.86 -4.46
C PRO A 88 24.15 7.13 -5.96
N PRO A 89 23.80 8.36 -6.37
CA PRO A 89 23.75 8.71 -7.77
C PRO A 89 25.19 8.63 -8.37
N ASN A 90 25.29 8.21 -9.63
CA ASN A 90 26.55 8.11 -10.37
C ASN A 90 27.58 7.12 -9.78
N SER A 91 27.12 5.99 -9.29
CA SER A 91 28.02 4.91 -8.93
C SER A 91 28.55 4.26 -10.20
N ASP A 92 29.84 4.49 -10.50
CA ASP A 92 30.58 3.82 -11.59
C ASP A 92 30.96 2.38 -11.21
N VAL A 93 30.52 1.90 -10.06
CA VAL A 93 30.78 0.54 -9.60
C VAL A 93 29.74 -0.41 -10.18
N PRO A 94 30.16 -1.61 -10.62
CA PRO A 94 29.25 -2.58 -11.24
C PRO A 94 28.26 -3.23 -10.27
N TRP A 95 28.33 -2.93 -8.99
CA TRP A 95 27.42 -3.37 -7.95
C TRP A 95 26.94 -2.19 -7.12
N ASP A 96 25.68 -2.21 -6.81
CA ASP A 96 25.03 -1.27 -5.93
C ASP A 96 25.50 -1.43 -4.49
N ILE A 97 26.21 -0.42 -3.95
CA ILE A 97 26.47 -0.32 -2.52
C ILE A 97 25.38 0.58 -1.93
N THR A 98 24.36 -0.03 -1.37
CA THR A 98 23.29 0.68 -0.69
C THR A 98 23.80 1.29 0.62
N ARG A 99 23.56 2.58 0.82
CA ARG A 99 23.71 3.21 2.13
C ARG A 99 22.47 2.99 2.94
N GLU A 100 22.65 2.49 4.16
CA GLU A 100 21.57 2.34 5.13
C GLU A 100 21.65 3.45 6.17
N MET A 101 20.54 4.17 6.35
CA MET A 101 20.41 5.24 7.34
C MET A 101 19.18 4.97 8.21
N PRO A 102 19.15 5.52 9.46
CA PRO A 102 17.94 5.46 10.27
C PRO A 102 16.76 6.11 9.55
N GLY A 103 15.64 5.38 9.48
CA GLY A 103 14.38 5.86 8.92
C GLY A 103 13.38 6.25 10.00
N TYR A 104 12.11 6.25 9.62
CA TYR A 104 11.00 6.49 10.52
C TYR A 104 10.68 5.25 11.36
N HIS A 105 9.66 5.38 12.20
CA HIS A 105 9.12 4.28 12.99
C HIS A 105 7.71 3.96 12.56
N ILE A 106 7.34 2.68 12.65
CA ILE A 106 5.98 2.24 12.41
C ILE A 106 5.58 1.23 13.50
N LYS A 107 4.32 1.30 13.94
CA LYS A 107 3.81 0.40 14.97
C LYS A 107 3.14 -0.82 14.34
N ALA A 108 3.60 -2.01 14.70
CA ALA A 108 2.81 -3.22 14.47
C ALA A 108 1.67 -3.29 15.49
N VAL A 109 0.46 -3.47 14.98
CA VAL A 109 -0.77 -3.51 15.77
C VAL A 109 -1.23 -4.93 16.08
N VAL A 110 -0.61 -5.92 15.43
CA VAL A 110 -0.86 -7.35 15.66
C VAL A 110 0.45 -8.13 15.56
N ALA A 111 0.65 -9.13 16.44
CA ALA A 111 1.78 -10.04 16.34
C ALA A 111 1.51 -11.11 15.27
N PHE A 112 2.56 -11.62 14.58
CA PHE A 112 2.39 -12.64 13.54
C PHE A 112 1.65 -13.89 14.04
N ARG A 113 1.88 -14.31 15.28
CA ARG A 113 1.21 -15.47 15.91
C ARG A 113 -0.32 -15.31 15.98
N ASP A 114 -0.79 -14.06 16.09
CA ASP A 114 -2.21 -13.73 16.27
C ASP A 114 -2.92 -13.41 14.94
N VAL A 115 -2.17 -13.35 13.82
CA VAL A 115 -2.72 -13.09 12.50
C VAL A 115 -3.51 -14.31 12.01
N LYS A 116 -4.76 -14.06 11.61
CA LYS A 116 -5.63 -14.98 10.90
C LYS A 116 -5.63 -14.59 9.41
N PRO A 117 -4.84 -15.28 8.56
CA PRO A 117 -4.61 -14.82 7.18
C PRO A 117 -5.86 -14.86 6.30
N GLU A 118 -6.88 -15.63 6.68
CA GLU A 118 -8.18 -15.67 6.00
C GLU A 118 -8.93 -14.34 6.03
N GLU A 119 -8.69 -13.50 7.05
CA GLU A 119 -9.36 -12.20 7.21
C GLU A 119 -8.82 -11.12 6.26
N TYR A 120 -7.75 -11.39 5.53
CA TYR A 120 -7.09 -10.41 4.67
C TYR A 120 -7.29 -10.71 3.19
N VAL A 121 -7.53 -9.66 2.40
CA VAL A 121 -7.74 -9.75 0.95
C VAL A 121 -6.44 -9.62 0.15
N GLY A 122 -5.36 -9.17 0.77
CA GLY A 122 -4.05 -9.00 0.14
C GLY A 122 -2.91 -9.04 1.15
N LEU A 123 -1.73 -9.41 0.67
CA LEU A 123 -0.47 -9.40 1.42
C LEU A 123 0.52 -8.48 0.71
N PHE A 124 1.09 -7.52 1.42
CA PHE A 124 2.13 -6.63 0.92
C PHE A 124 3.44 -6.88 1.66
N LEU A 125 4.48 -7.28 0.94
CA LEU A 125 5.80 -7.60 1.49
C LEU A 125 6.80 -6.49 1.11
N SER A 126 7.16 -5.68 2.09
CA SER A 126 8.15 -4.61 1.96
C SER A 126 9.57 -5.16 1.96
N GLY A 127 10.51 -4.34 1.47
CA GLY A 127 11.93 -4.66 1.48
C GLY A 127 12.68 -4.14 2.70
N GLY A 128 13.91 -3.70 2.49
CA GLY A 128 14.86 -3.42 3.54
C GLY A 128 15.59 -4.68 3.98
N ARG A 129 16.16 -4.68 5.18
CA ARG A 129 16.88 -5.84 5.72
C ARG A 129 16.03 -6.74 6.62
N ALA A 130 14.83 -6.29 6.95
CA ALA A 130 13.91 -7.11 7.73
C ALA A 130 13.62 -8.49 7.11
N PRO A 131 13.40 -8.62 5.79
CA PRO A 131 13.19 -9.93 5.14
C PRO A 131 14.31 -10.94 5.40
N GLU A 132 15.57 -10.51 5.56
CA GLU A 132 16.73 -11.40 5.79
C GLU A 132 16.54 -12.31 7.02
N TYR A 133 15.85 -11.83 8.06
CA TYR A 133 15.57 -12.59 9.27
C TYR A 133 14.09 -12.97 9.43
N LEU A 134 13.16 -12.16 8.91
CA LEU A 134 11.74 -12.47 8.97
C LEU A 134 11.36 -13.74 8.20
N ARG A 135 12.12 -14.10 7.15
CA ARG A 135 11.93 -15.35 6.40
C ARG A 135 12.15 -16.61 7.24
N TYR A 136 12.72 -16.50 8.45
CA TYR A 136 12.85 -17.61 9.41
C TYR A 136 11.72 -17.63 10.44
N ASP A 137 10.88 -16.60 10.50
CA ASP A 137 9.75 -16.57 11.43
C ASP A 137 8.66 -17.55 10.97
N LYS A 138 8.38 -18.54 11.82
CA LYS A 138 7.45 -19.64 11.50
C LYS A 138 6.01 -19.14 11.31
N ASP A 139 5.60 -18.11 12.04
CA ASP A 139 4.24 -17.56 11.92
C ASP A 139 4.09 -16.71 10.67
N LEU A 140 5.10 -15.91 10.29
CA LEU A 140 5.09 -15.23 9.00
C LEU A 140 5.12 -16.25 7.84
N MET A 141 5.87 -17.34 7.96
CA MET A 141 5.87 -18.40 6.95
C MET A 141 4.50 -19.10 6.85
N ARG A 142 3.82 -19.34 7.97
CA ARG A 142 2.45 -19.85 7.98
C ARG A 142 1.49 -18.91 7.24
N ILE A 143 1.58 -17.62 7.52
CA ILE A 143 0.78 -16.57 6.88
C ILE A 143 1.04 -16.55 5.37
N THR A 144 2.31 -16.42 4.97
CA THR A 144 2.69 -16.29 3.55
C THR A 144 2.30 -17.55 2.75
N LYS A 145 2.51 -18.75 3.31
CA LYS A 145 2.08 -20.01 2.70
C LYS A 145 0.58 -20.09 2.49
N HIS A 146 -0.23 -19.52 3.40
CA HIS A 146 -1.68 -19.44 3.23
C HIS A 146 -2.02 -18.60 1.98
N PHE A 147 -1.43 -17.41 1.81
CA PHE A 147 -1.69 -16.56 0.64
C PHE A 147 -1.27 -17.25 -0.67
N VAL A 148 -0.13 -17.95 -0.67
CA VAL A 148 0.35 -18.73 -1.81
C VAL A 148 -0.64 -19.85 -2.15
N LYS A 149 -1.03 -20.66 -1.16
CA LYS A 149 -1.92 -21.83 -1.33
C LYS A 149 -3.31 -21.43 -1.79
N GLU A 150 -3.88 -20.39 -1.18
CA GLU A 150 -5.23 -19.91 -1.50
C GLU A 150 -5.25 -18.97 -2.73
N ASN A 151 -4.12 -18.80 -3.40
CA ASN A 151 -3.96 -17.94 -4.58
C ASN A 151 -4.46 -16.51 -4.35
N LYS A 152 -4.31 -16.00 -3.11
CA LYS A 152 -4.70 -14.64 -2.74
C LYS A 152 -3.68 -13.63 -3.27
N PRO A 153 -4.08 -12.39 -3.57
CA PRO A 153 -3.19 -11.36 -4.08
C PRO A 153 -2.00 -11.07 -3.16
N ILE A 154 -0.81 -11.09 -3.75
CA ILE A 154 0.46 -10.78 -3.07
C ILE A 154 1.18 -9.70 -3.88
N ALA A 155 1.57 -8.62 -3.23
CA ALA A 155 2.53 -7.66 -3.77
C ALA A 155 3.84 -7.75 -2.99
N VAL A 156 4.95 -7.67 -3.71
CA VAL A 156 6.29 -7.77 -3.13
C VAL A 156 7.23 -6.77 -3.80
N VAL A 157 8.09 -6.15 -3.00
CA VAL A 157 9.08 -5.20 -3.49
C VAL A 157 10.43 -5.46 -2.84
N CYS A 158 11.49 -5.19 -3.58
CA CYS A 158 12.86 -5.22 -3.07
C CYS A 158 13.19 -6.59 -2.41
N HIS A 159 13.84 -6.59 -1.25
CA HIS A 159 14.18 -7.80 -0.49
C HIS A 159 12.95 -8.56 0.05
N GLY A 160 11.76 -8.01 -0.03
CA GLY A 160 10.53 -8.73 0.33
C GLY A 160 10.37 -10.08 -0.40
N ILE A 161 11.02 -10.23 -1.56
CA ILE A 161 11.04 -11.47 -2.34
C ILE A 161 11.60 -12.66 -1.55
N GLU A 162 12.50 -12.43 -0.59
CA GLU A 162 13.10 -13.47 0.25
C GLU A 162 12.03 -14.21 1.09
N ILE A 163 10.99 -13.49 1.53
CA ILE A 163 9.87 -14.06 2.29
C ILE A 163 9.04 -14.99 1.41
N ILE A 164 8.72 -14.57 0.18
CA ILE A 164 7.99 -15.40 -0.79
C ILE A 164 8.80 -16.61 -1.19
N ALA A 165 10.11 -16.44 -1.43
CA ALA A 165 11.04 -17.52 -1.75
C ALA A 165 11.06 -18.58 -0.64
N ALA A 166 11.24 -18.16 0.61
CA ALA A 166 11.26 -19.05 1.79
C ALA A 166 9.91 -19.76 2.01
N ALA A 167 8.80 -19.13 1.63
CA ALA A 167 7.47 -19.72 1.72
C ALA A 167 7.16 -20.69 0.57
N GLY A 168 8.06 -20.87 -0.40
CA GLY A 168 7.87 -21.73 -1.58
C GLY A 168 6.95 -21.11 -2.66
N GLY A 169 6.72 -19.81 -2.58
CA GLY A 169 5.79 -19.11 -3.48
C GLY A 169 6.31 -18.86 -4.89
N LEU A 170 7.57 -19.22 -5.17
CA LEU A 170 8.21 -19.06 -6.49
C LEU A 170 8.37 -20.38 -7.24
N GLN A 171 8.03 -21.51 -6.62
CA GLN A 171 8.15 -22.83 -7.23
C GLN A 171 7.33 -22.95 -8.53
N GLY A 172 7.76 -23.87 -9.41
CA GLY A 172 7.06 -24.14 -10.67
C GLY A 172 7.36 -23.13 -11.78
N GLY A 173 8.47 -22.40 -11.68
CA GLY A 173 8.89 -21.44 -12.70
C GLY A 173 8.15 -20.12 -12.66
N ARG A 174 7.60 -19.72 -11.50
CA ARG A 174 6.92 -18.44 -11.35
C ARG A 174 7.86 -17.29 -11.66
N ARG A 175 7.36 -16.35 -12.45
CA ARG A 175 8.11 -15.18 -12.88
C ARG A 175 7.99 -14.08 -11.82
N ALA A 176 9.14 -13.49 -11.48
CA ALA A 176 9.18 -12.35 -10.56
C ALA A 176 10.37 -11.44 -10.85
N THR A 177 10.32 -10.22 -10.37
CA THR A 177 11.44 -9.28 -10.31
C THR A 177 11.74 -8.88 -8.87
N THR A 178 12.94 -8.39 -8.66
CA THR A 178 13.44 -7.91 -7.36
C THR A 178 14.68 -7.02 -7.59
N VAL A 179 15.27 -6.48 -6.55
CA VAL A 179 16.63 -5.90 -6.63
C VAL A 179 17.62 -6.98 -7.07
N GLY A 180 18.60 -6.61 -7.90
CA GLY A 180 19.55 -7.57 -8.46
C GLY A 180 20.28 -8.42 -7.41
N LYS A 181 20.42 -7.92 -6.18
CA LYS A 181 21.04 -8.65 -5.06
C LYS A 181 20.25 -9.89 -4.62
N CYS A 182 18.94 -9.92 -4.87
CA CYS A 182 18.04 -11.02 -4.51
C CYS A 182 17.62 -11.89 -5.72
N GLU A 183 18.26 -11.74 -6.88
CA GLU A 183 18.01 -12.58 -8.06
C GLU A 183 18.13 -14.07 -7.74
N LEU A 184 19.18 -14.43 -6.98
CA LEU A 184 19.43 -15.82 -6.60
C LEU A 184 18.32 -16.39 -5.70
N ASP A 185 17.66 -15.59 -4.88
CA ASP A 185 16.52 -16.07 -4.08
C ASP A 185 15.37 -16.54 -4.97
N ILE A 186 15.15 -15.91 -6.11
CA ILE A 186 14.17 -16.34 -7.10
C ILE A 186 14.66 -17.62 -7.77
N ALA A 187 15.87 -17.62 -8.33
CA ALA A 187 16.39 -18.71 -9.15
C ALA A 187 16.56 -20.01 -8.34
N GLN A 188 17.13 -19.93 -7.13
CA GLN A 188 17.41 -21.09 -6.28
C GLN A 188 16.15 -21.72 -5.68
N THR A 189 15.03 -20.99 -5.64
CA THR A 189 13.76 -21.50 -5.12
C THR A 189 12.78 -21.94 -6.21
N GLY A 190 13.27 -22.05 -7.45
CA GLY A 190 12.52 -22.60 -8.59
C GLY A 190 11.68 -21.57 -9.35
N GLY A 191 11.93 -20.29 -9.14
CA GLY A 191 11.34 -19.17 -9.90
C GLY A 191 12.18 -18.76 -11.10
N VAL A 192 11.65 -17.85 -11.90
CA VAL A 192 12.31 -17.22 -13.05
C VAL A 192 12.45 -15.72 -12.77
N TYR A 193 13.68 -15.27 -12.59
CA TYR A 193 13.97 -13.85 -12.50
C TYR A 193 13.73 -13.16 -13.84
N VAL A 194 13.04 -12.05 -13.81
CA VAL A 194 12.78 -11.19 -14.98
C VAL A 194 13.33 -9.81 -14.69
N ASN A 195 14.30 -9.38 -15.48
CA ASN A 195 14.92 -8.06 -15.34
C ASN A 195 14.03 -6.96 -15.93
N GLU A 196 12.91 -6.73 -15.26
CA GLU A 196 11.93 -5.69 -15.60
C GLU A 196 11.61 -4.87 -14.35
N PRO A 197 11.17 -3.60 -14.47
CA PRO A 197 10.83 -2.78 -13.31
C PRO A 197 9.76 -3.39 -12.42
N TRP A 198 8.82 -4.10 -13.00
CA TRP A 198 7.76 -4.83 -12.32
C TRP A 198 7.29 -6.02 -13.15
N VAL A 199 6.78 -7.04 -12.48
CA VAL A 199 6.32 -8.29 -13.10
C VAL A 199 5.04 -8.76 -12.44
N VAL A 200 4.14 -9.35 -13.24
CA VAL A 200 2.91 -9.99 -12.79
C VAL A 200 2.94 -11.45 -13.20
N ASP A 201 2.68 -12.33 -12.25
CA ASP A 201 2.49 -13.75 -12.48
C ASP A 201 1.36 -14.29 -11.61
N GLY A 202 0.22 -14.59 -12.22
CA GLY A 202 -0.97 -15.01 -11.49
C GLY A 202 -1.40 -13.99 -10.43
N ASN A 203 -1.40 -14.40 -9.17
CA ASN A 203 -1.73 -13.58 -8.01
C ASN A 203 -0.55 -12.74 -7.49
N LEU A 204 0.66 -12.99 -7.96
CA LEU A 204 1.88 -12.29 -7.53
C LEU A 204 2.14 -11.05 -8.40
N VAL A 205 2.37 -9.91 -7.76
CA VAL A 205 2.86 -8.68 -8.40
C VAL A 205 4.17 -8.32 -7.72
N SER A 206 5.26 -8.24 -8.46
CA SER A 206 6.60 -7.93 -7.92
C SER A 206 7.18 -6.67 -8.55
N ALA A 207 7.97 -5.92 -7.80
CA ALA A 207 8.72 -4.76 -8.28
C ALA A 207 10.16 -4.78 -7.75
N GLY A 208 11.08 -4.18 -8.51
CA GLY A 208 12.50 -4.13 -8.16
C GLY A 208 12.75 -3.34 -6.88
N THR A 209 12.33 -2.09 -6.86
CA THR A 209 12.48 -1.16 -5.73
C THR A 209 11.31 -0.19 -5.68
N TRP A 210 11.25 0.67 -4.66
CA TRP A 210 10.27 1.76 -4.59
C TRP A 210 10.41 2.76 -5.75
N HIS A 211 11.58 2.86 -6.41
CA HIS A 211 11.74 3.68 -7.63
C HIS A 211 10.81 3.22 -8.78
N ASN A 212 10.33 1.98 -8.74
CA ASN A 212 9.41 1.42 -9.73
C ASN A 212 7.93 1.64 -9.37
N TYR A 213 7.63 2.46 -8.37
CA TYR A 213 6.24 2.72 -7.96
C TYR A 213 5.48 3.66 -8.91
N ASP A 214 6.17 4.31 -9.85
CA ASP A 214 5.56 5.02 -10.98
C ASP A 214 4.99 4.10 -12.06
N THR A 215 5.30 2.78 -11.99
CA THR A 215 4.74 1.76 -12.89
C THR A 215 3.31 1.35 -12.47
N PRO A 216 2.60 0.55 -13.29
CA PRO A 216 1.29 0.00 -12.90
C PRO A 216 1.27 -0.97 -11.72
N PHE A 217 2.36 -1.16 -10.99
CA PHE A 217 2.49 -2.11 -9.88
C PHE A 217 1.34 -2.04 -8.88
N PHE A 218 1.11 -0.86 -8.27
CA PHE A 218 0.02 -0.69 -7.29
C PHE A 218 -1.36 -0.84 -7.89
N LYS A 219 -1.57 -0.24 -9.07
CA LYS A 219 -2.84 -0.35 -9.79
C LYS A 219 -3.22 -1.80 -10.05
N THR A 220 -2.22 -2.62 -10.43
CA THR A 220 -2.42 -4.04 -10.68
C THR A 220 -2.70 -4.82 -9.39
N PHE A 221 -1.98 -4.56 -8.32
CA PHE A 221 -2.25 -5.19 -7.02
C PHE A 221 -3.65 -4.89 -6.50
N VAL A 222 -4.07 -3.62 -6.53
CA VAL A 222 -5.42 -3.19 -6.16
C VAL A 222 -6.48 -3.87 -7.04
N HIS A 223 -6.24 -3.96 -8.34
CA HIS A 223 -7.15 -4.63 -9.26
C HIS A 223 -7.33 -6.11 -8.90
N LYS A 224 -6.23 -6.83 -8.64
CA LYS A 224 -6.27 -8.24 -8.21
C LYS A 224 -7.04 -8.45 -6.92
N MET A 225 -6.89 -7.55 -5.94
CA MET A 225 -7.66 -7.63 -4.70
C MET A 225 -9.16 -7.45 -4.94
N ARG A 226 -9.55 -6.52 -5.82
CA ARG A 226 -10.96 -6.30 -6.20
C ARG A 226 -11.55 -7.50 -6.95
N GLU A 227 -10.80 -8.11 -7.86
CA GLU A 227 -11.23 -9.32 -8.57
C GLU A 227 -11.39 -10.52 -7.62
N SER A 228 -10.49 -10.67 -6.65
CA SER A 228 -10.54 -11.76 -5.66
C SER A 228 -11.73 -11.63 -4.70
N ALA A 229 -12.19 -10.43 -4.42
CA ALA A 229 -13.34 -10.19 -3.54
C ALA A 229 -14.71 -10.50 -4.17
N VAL A 230 -14.75 -10.69 -5.49
CA VAL A 230 -15.98 -10.99 -6.26
C VAL A 230 -16.18 -12.50 -6.49
N ARG A 231 -15.15 -13.30 -6.21
CA ARG A 231 -15.17 -14.78 -6.32
C ARG A 231 -15.57 -15.41 -5.01
#